data_400c14e17637607b3f0088f0ef51d8f2
#
_entry.id   400c14e17637607b3f0088f0ef51d8f2
#
_cell.length_a   1.000
_cell.length_b   1.000
_cell.length_c   1.000
_cell.angle_alpha   90.00
_cell.angle_beta   90.00
_cell.angle_gamma   90.00
#
_symmetry.space_group_name_H-M   'P 1'
#
loop_
_entity.id
_entity.type
_entity.pdbx_description
1 polymer ?
#
loop_
_entity_poly.entity_id
_entity_poly.type
_entity_poly.pdbx_seq_one_letter_code
_entity_poly.pdbx_strand_id
1 'polypeptide(L)' 'METNLILREFEEDVNDSELIWHRDKSDREVTVLSGYNWKLQMDDELPEELKHGRVYHINKMVYHRLIKGSGKLLLKIREK' A
#
# COMPACT_ATOMS: atom_id res chain seq x y z
N MET A 1 2.91 19.55 -13.80
CA MET A 1 2.32 19.08 -12.54
C MET A 1 3.34 18.25 -11.78
N GLU A 2 3.54 18.57 -10.54
CA GLU A 2 4.53 17.87 -9.73
C GLU A 2 3.95 16.58 -9.18
N THR A 3 4.81 15.56 -9.10
CA THR A 3 4.47 14.27 -8.51
C THR A 3 5.18 14.16 -7.17
N ASN A 4 4.42 13.92 -6.11
CA ASN A 4 5.00 13.70 -4.80
C ASN A 4 5.47 12.24 -4.68
N LEU A 5 6.70 12.07 -4.24
CA LEU A 5 7.28 10.76 -4.01
C LEU A 5 7.44 10.54 -2.51
N ILE A 6 6.85 9.46 -2.01
CA ILE A 6 6.84 9.13 -0.60
C ILE A 6 7.43 7.73 -0.41
N LEU A 7 8.33 7.59 0.56
CA LEU A 7 8.75 6.28 1.03
C LEU A 7 7.98 5.98 2.32
N ARG A 8 7.29 4.84 2.34
CA ARG A 8 6.52 4.44 3.51
C ARG A 8 6.98 3.08 4.01
N GLU A 9 7.27 3.02 5.30
CA GLU A 9 7.77 1.81 5.94
C GLU A 9 6.78 1.34 6.99
N PHE A 10 6.48 0.05 6.98
CA PHE A 10 5.64 -0.59 7.99
C PHE A 10 6.45 -1.68 8.67
N GLU A 11 6.56 -1.59 9.99
CA GLU A 11 7.25 -2.61 10.76
C GLU A 11 6.42 -3.89 10.83
N GLU A 12 7.09 -5.02 11.06
CA GLU A 12 6.40 -6.31 11.17
C GLU A 12 5.37 -6.30 12.29
N ASP A 13 5.65 -5.58 13.37
CA ASP A 13 4.79 -5.49 14.54
C ASP A 13 3.88 -4.25 14.51
N VAL A 14 3.64 -3.69 13.32
CA VAL A 14 2.79 -2.51 13.19
C VAL A 14 1.41 -2.75 13.82
N ASN A 15 0.90 -1.72 14.49
CA ASN A 15 -0.40 -1.80 15.15
C ASN A 15 -1.51 -1.91 14.10
N ASP A 16 -2.49 -2.77 14.36
CA ASP A 16 -3.62 -2.96 13.45
C ASP A 16 -4.38 -1.66 13.16
N SER A 17 -4.35 -0.71 14.07
CA SER A 17 -4.99 0.60 13.85
C SER A 17 -4.40 1.37 12.66
N GLU A 18 -3.20 1.02 12.19
CA GLU A 18 -2.58 1.64 11.02
C GLU A 18 -2.92 0.88 9.74
N LEU A 19 -3.60 -0.25 9.84
CA LEU A 19 -3.94 -1.11 8.71
C LEU A 19 -5.44 -1.15 8.46
N ILE A 20 -6.14 -0.08 8.82
CA ILE A 20 -7.59 0.00 8.67
C ILE A 20 -7.99 0.43 7.26
N TRP A 21 -9.24 0.17 6.91
CA TRP A 21 -9.80 0.67 5.68
C TRP A 21 -9.75 2.20 5.65
N HIS A 22 -9.21 2.73 4.56
CA HIS A 22 -9.12 4.18 4.36
C HIS A 22 -9.13 4.51 2.87
N ARG A 23 -9.24 5.80 2.56
CA ARG A 23 -9.17 6.28 1.19
C ARG A 23 -8.29 7.52 1.14
N ASP A 24 -7.69 7.75 -0.02
CA ASP A 24 -6.81 8.89 -0.24
C ASP A 24 -7.44 9.88 -1.20
N LYS A 25 -7.01 11.12 -1.14
CA LYS A 25 -7.56 12.19 -1.97
C LYS A 25 -6.88 12.30 -3.32
N SER A 26 -5.86 11.52 -3.58
CA SER A 26 -5.12 11.55 -4.84
C SER A 26 -4.88 10.13 -5.35
N ASP A 27 -4.70 10.01 -6.66
CA ASP A 27 -4.32 8.74 -7.26
C ASP A 27 -2.90 8.40 -6.83
N ARG A 28 -2.64 7.12 -6.59
CA ARG A 28 -1.33 6.63 -6.13
C ARG A 28 -0.83 5.48 -6.97
N GLU A 29 0.47 5.50 -7.25
CA GLU A 29 1.20 4.34 -7.75
C GLU A 29 2.08 3.83 -6.62
N VAL A 30 1.92 2.58 -6.27
CA VAL A 30 2.65 1.95 -5.17
C VAL A 30 3.57 0.88 -5.71
N THR A 31 4.87 1.03 -5.46
CA THR A 31 5.86 0.02 -5.83
C THR A 31 6.39 -0.64 -4.57
N VAL A 32 6.42 -1.97 -4.57
CA VAL A 32 6.91 -2.74 -3.43
C VAL A 32 8.43 -2.84 -3.52
N LEU A 33 9.13 -2.27 -2.56
CA LEU A 33 10.60 -2.31 -2.51
C LEU A 33 11.10 -3.48 -1.68
N SER A 34 10.39 -3.84 -0.61
CA SER A 34 10.69 -5.05 0.17
C SER A 34 9.49 -5.43 1.02
N GLY A 35 9.43 -6.72 1.40
CA GLY A 35 8.35 -7.27 2.21
C GLY A 35 7.88 -8.60 1.66
N TYR A 36 7.33 -9.46 2.53
CA TYR A 36 6.82 -10.77 2.16
C TYR A 36 5.41 -10.98 2.68
N ASN A 37 4.56 -11.55 1.83
CA ASN A 37 3.19 -11.95 2.20
C ASN A 37 2.28 -10.82 2.65
N TRP A 38 2.68 -9.57 2.46
CA TRP A 38 1.79 -8.44 2.66
C TRP A 38 0.79 -8.38 1.52
N LYS A 39 -0.43 -7.96 1.81
CA LYS A 39 -1.49 -7.89 0.81
C LYS A 39 -2.13 -6.52 0.78
N LEU A 40 -2.64 -6.16 -0.38
CA LEU A 40 -3.45 -4.96 -0.58
C LEU A 40 -4.85 -5.42 -0.95
N GLN A 41 -5.85 -4.88 -0.29
CA GLN A 41 -7.24 -5.17 -0.60
C GLN A 41 -7.99 -3.88 -0.93
N MET A 42 -8.55 -3.83 -2.13
CA MET A 42 -9.44 -2.75 -2.53
C MET A 42 -10.86 -3.09 -2.10
N ASP A 43 -11.70 -2.05 -2.00
CA ASP A 43 -13.11 -2.21 -1.71
C ASP A 43 -13.77 -3.15 -2.73
N ASP A 44 -14.59 -4.08 -2.24
CA ASP A 44 -15.29 -5.08 -3.06
C ASP A 44 -14.40 -6.01 -3.86
N GLU A 45 -13.11 -6.14 -3.50
CA GLU A 45 -12.18 -7.04 -4.18
C GLU A 45 -11.52 -7.98 -3.19
N LEU A 46 -10.98 -9.08 -3.73
CA LEU A 46 -10.19 -10.00 -2.92
C LEU A 46 -8.81 -9.40 -2.64
N PRO A 47 -8.20 -9.77 -1.50
CA PRO A 47 -6.83 -9.33 -1.22
C PRO A 47 -5.86 -9.79 -2.31
N GLU A 48 -4.94 -8.91 -2.68
CA GLU A 48 -3.91 -9.19 -3.67
C GLU A 48 -2.54 -9.15 -2.99
N GLU A 49 -1.72 -10.17 -3.22
CA GLU A 49 -0.38 -10.19 -2.66
C GLU A 49 0.50 -9.11 -3.28
N LEU A 50 1.19 -8.36 -2.43
CA LEU A 50 2.14 -7.34 -2.86
C LEU A 50 3.47 -8.00 -3.21
N LYS A 51 3.82 -8.01 -4.50
CA LYS A 51 5.04 -8.65 -4.98
C LYS A 51 6.12 -7.60 -5.23
N HIS A 52 7.34 -7.95 -4.84
CA HIS A 52 8.51 -7.09 -5.00
C HIS A 52 8.66 -6.64 -6.46
N GLY A 53 8.89 -5.35 -6.63
CA GLY A 53 9.11 -4.75 -7.94
C GLY A 53 7.86 -4.49 -8.77
N ARG A 54 6.70 -4.96 -8.32
CA ARG A 54 5.44 -4.73 -9.03
C ARG A 54 4.83 -3.40 -8.61
N VAL A 55 4.16 -2.74 -9.58
CA VAL A 55 3.47 -1.47 -9.35
C VAL A 55 1.97 -1.72 -9.22
N TYR A 56 1.36 -1.11 -8.21
CA TYR A 56 -0.07 -1.20 -7.94
C TYR A 56 -0.67 0.20 -8.01
N HIS A 57 -1.84 0.31 -8.63
CA HIS A 57 -2.54 1.58 -8.78
C HIS A 57 -3.71 1.65 -7.81
N ILE A 58 -3.76 2.73 -7.03
CA ILE A 58 -4.87 2.98 -6.11
C ILE A 58 -5.50 4.29 -6.52
N ASN A 59 -6.72 4.21 -7.06
CA ASN A 59 -7.42 5.40 -7.49
C ASN A 59 -7.88 6.23 -6.30
N LYS A 60 -7.92 7.54 -6.48
CA LYS A 60 -8.39 8.44 -5.42
C LYS A 60 -9.78 8.04 -4.95
N MET A 61 -10.02 8.23 -3.65
CA MET A 61 -11.31 7.99 -3.00
C MET A 61 -11.78 6.54 -2.99
N VAL A 62 -10.95 5.59 -3.42
CA VAL A 62 -11.27 4.16 -3.32
C VAL A 62 -10.79 3.64 -1.96
N TYR A 63 -11.69 3.05 -1.20
CA TYR A 63 -11.32 2.45 0.09
C TYR A 63 -10.42 1.24 -0.13
N HIS A 64 -9.39 1.14 0.68
CA HIS A 64 -8.43 0.05 0.61
C HIS A 64 -7.74 -0.13 1.95
N ARG A 65 -7.05 -1.25 2.09
CA ARG A 65 -6.28 -1.54 3.30
C ARG A 65 -5.10 -2.44 2.96
N LEU A 66 -4.11 -2.42 3.85
CA LEU A 66 -3.02 -3.39 3.84
C LEU A 66 -3.36 -4.52 4.81
N ILE A 67 -2.95 -5.72 4.46
CA ILE A 67 -3.05 -6.88 5.34
C ILE A 67 -1.62 -7.30 5.68
N LYS A 68 -1.34 -7.40 6.97
CA LYS A 68 0.00 -7.67 7.47
C LYS A 68 0.56 -8.99 6.95
N GLY A 69 1.81 -8.92 6.53
CA GLY A 69 2.57 -10.11 6.12
C GLY A 69 3.68 -10.41 7.11
N SER A 70 4.84 -10.80 6.59
CA SER A 70 6.02 -11.13 7.37
C SER A 70 7.11 -10.10 7.12
N GLY A 71 7.80 -9.71 8.19
CA GLY A 71 8.88 -8.74 8.11
C GLY A 71 8.39 -7.33 7.81
N LYS A 72 9.34 -6.46 7.58
CA LYS A 72 9.08 -5.05 7.31
C LYS A 72 8.61 -4.87 5.86
N LEU A 73 7.61 -4.01 5.65
CA LEU A 73 7.17 -3.63 4.31
C LEU A 73 7.70 -2.25 3.98
N LEU A 74 8.35 -2.12 2.82
CA LEU A 74 8.82 -0.83 2.33
C LEU A 74 8.17 -0.56 0.98
N LEU A 75 7.49 0.58 0.89
CA LEU A 75 6.77 1.00 -0.30
C LEU A 75 7.30 2.33 -0.81
N LYS A 76 7.38 2.45 -2.13
CA LYS A 76 7.58 3.73 -2.81
C LYS A 76 6.23 4.15 -3.37
N ILE A 77 5.74 5.30 -2.93
CA ILE A 77 4.42 5.79 -3.32
C ILE A 77 4.58 7.08 -4.11
N ARG A 78 3.98 7.09 -5.30
CA ARG A 78 3.94 8.28 -6.13
C ARG A 78 2.51 8.80 -6.16
N GLU A 79 2.31 10.01 -5.65
CA GLU A 79 1.00 10.67 -5.67
C GLU A 79 0.87 11.58 -6.87
N LYS A 80 -0.27 11.55 -7.48
CA LYS A 80 -0.55 12.37 -8.67
C LYS A 80 -1.61 13.41 -8.40
#